data_a24006dffadc3e0e5f6e1b9cf972cee5
#
_entry.id   a24006dffadc3e0e5f6e1b9cf972cee5
#
_cell.length_a   1.000
_cell.length_b   1.000
_cell.length_c   1.000
_cell.angle_alpha   90.00
_cell.angle_beta   90.00
_cell.angle_gamma   90.00
#
_symmetry.space_group_name_H-M   'P 1'
#
loop_
_entity.id
_entity.type
_entity.pdbx_description
1 polymer ?
#
loop_
_entity_poly.entity_id
_entity_poly.type
_entity_poly.pdbx_seq_one_letter_code
_entity_poly.pdbx_strand_id
1 'polypeptide(L)'
;MSELLRNALCRDTPMIDVRAPVEFAQTALPAAQNLPILSDDEREQVGICYKNEGQAAATALGHQLVSGETKTRRIQGWLSLLKNNPDALLFCARGGLRSKLATQWLAEAGHTVTRVEGGYQQIRQLLVEQYAVDPARLLILAGSTGVGKTEVLIQDPNH
;
A
#
# COMPACT_ATOMS: atom_id res chain seq x y z
N MET A 1 9.70 4.03 -13.56
CA MET A 1 8.85 3.55 -12.44
C MET A 1 9.67 3.05 -11.25
N SER A 2 10.67 2.19 -11.43
CA SER A 2 11.48 1.66 -10.29
C SER A 2 12.25 2.75 -9.53
N GLU A 3 12.83 3.72 -10.21
CA GLU A 3 13.58 4.82 -9.59
C GLU A 3 12.66 5.77 -8.79
N LEU A 4 11.52 6.16 -9.37
CA LEU A 4 10.51 6.95 -8.65
C LEU A 4 10.06 6.25 -7.38
N LEU A 5 9.79 4.94 -7.45
CA LEU A 5 9.34 4.16 -6.30
C LEU A 5 10.46 4.02 -5.24
N ARG A 6 11.72 3.81 -5.65
CA ARG A 6 12.87 3.81 -4.73
C ARG A 6 13.01 5.15 -4.01
N ASN A 7 12.95 6.24 -4.75
CA ASN A 7 13.01 7.59 -4.17
C ASN A 7 11.87 7.86 -3.20
N ALA A 8 10.66 7.40 -3.53
CA ALA A 8 9.50 7.52 -2.65
C ALA A 8 9.68 6.74 -1.33
N LEU A 9 10.21 5.52 -1.41
CA LEU A 9 10.50 4.69 -0.23
C LEU A 9 11.60 5.31 0.65
N CYS A 10 12.68 5.82 0.03
CA CYS A 10 13.78 6.47 0.77
C CYS A 10 13.38 7.80 1.45
N ARG A 11 12.32 8.45 0.99
CA ARG A 11 11.83 9.72 1.53
C ARG A 11 10.60 9.59 2.41
N ASP A 12 10.18 8.36 2.73
CA ASP A 12 8.92 8.08 3.43
C ASP A 12 7.72 8.80 2.79
N THR A 13 7.71 8.87 1.45
CA THR A 13 6.62 9.51 0.72
C THR A 13 5.30 8.84 1.09
N PRO A 14 4.28 9.59 1.53
CA PRO A 14 2.99 9.04 1.91
C PRO A 14 2.36 8.21 0.80
N MET A 15 1.72 7.11 1.17
CA MET A 15 1.10 6.19 0.21
C MET A 15 -0.33 5.86 0.62
N ILE A 16 -1.20 5.75 -0.38
CA ILE A 16 -2.57 5.25 -0.23
C ILE A 16 -2.57 3.75 -0.54
N ASP A 17 -2.81 2.94 0.48
CA ASP A 17 -3.04 1.51 0.30
C ASP A 17 -4.53 1.23 0.18
N VAL A 18 -4.99 0.89 -1.04
CA VAL A 18 -6.40 0.58 -1.31
C VAL A 18 -6.74 -0.90 -1.15
N ARG A 19 -5.85 -1.70 -0.55
CA ARG A 19 -6.16 -3.10 -0.17
C ARG A 19 -7.19 -3.13 0.96
N ALA A 20 -7.85 -4.26 1.11
CA ALA A 20 -8.74 -4.48 2.24
C ALA A 20 -7.98 -4.43 3.58
N PRO A 21 -8.64 -4.07 4.70
CA PRO A 21 -8.01 -3.93 6.00
C PRO A 21 -7.23 -5.18 6.45
N VAL A 22 -7.78 -6.37 6.21
CA VAL A 22 -7.10 -7.64 6.53
C VAL A 22 -5.79 -7.84 5.77
N GLU A 23 -5.70 -7.39 4.52
CA GLU A 23 -4.46 -7.45 3.73
C GLU A 23 -3.43 -6.45 4.26
N PHE A 24 -3.87 -5.26 4.66
CA PHE A 24 -3.02 -4.23 5.24
C PHE A 24 -2.46 -4.66 6.61
N ALA A 25 -3.31 -5.21 7.48
CA ALA A 25 -2.91 -5.66 8.81
C ALA A 25 -1.80 -6.73 8.78
N GLN A 26 -1.79 -7.57 7.73
CA GLN A 26 -0.75 -8.59 7.57
C GLN A 26 0.60 -8.02 7.10
N THR A 27 0.58 -6.96 6.31
CA THR A 27 1.77 -6.47 5.61
C THR A 27 1.70 -4.95 5.37
N ALA A 28 1.58 -4.16 6.44
CA ALA A 28 1.59 -2.72 6.35
C ALA A 28 2.97 -2.18 5.95
N LEU A 29 2.98 -1.07 5.18
CA LEU A 29 4.17 -0.25 4.96
C LEU A 29 4.13 0.95 5.91
N PRO A 30 5.25 1.35 6.52
CA PRO A 30 5.27 2.46 7.50
C PRO A 30 4.68 3.78 6.96
N ALA A 31 5.00 4.14 5.71
CA ALA A 31 4.52 5.37 5.06
C ALA A 31 3.13 5.23 4.42
N ALA A 32 2.44 4.08 4.55
CA ALA A 32 1.15 3.85 3.93
C ALA A 32 0.00 4.03 4.92
N GLN A 33 -1.04 4.75 4.47
CA GLN A 33 -2.33 4.79 5.12
C GLN A 33 -3.29 3.85 4.40
N ASN A 34 -3.96 2.96 5.15
CA ASN A 34 -4.98 2.09 4.58
C ASN A 34 -6.28 2.87 4.38
N LEU A 35 -6.62 3.09 3.13
CA LEU A 35 -7.86 3.70 2.68
C LEU A 35 -8.50 2.77 1.64
N PRO A 36 -9.13 1.67 2.09
CA PRO A 36 -9.50 0.55 1.24
C PRO A 36 -10.59 0.91 0.24
N ILE A 37 -10.49 0.38 -1.00
CA ILE A 37 -11.57 0.46 -1.98
C ILE A 37 -12.69 -0.53 -1.66
N LEU A 38 -12.36 -1.66 -1.04
CA LEU A 38 -13.29 -2.68 -0.54
C LEU A 38 -13.03 -2.91 0.94
N SER A 39 -14.08 -3.05 1.75
CA SER A 39 -13.99 -3.61 3.11
C SER A 39 -13.62 -5.09 3.05
N ASP A 40 -13.39 -5.72 4.19
CA ASP A 40 -13.09 -7.15 4.26
C ASP A 40 -14.26 -7.99 3.75
N ASP A 41 -15.49 -7.66 4.16
CA ASP A 41 -16.71 -8.36 3.73
C ASP A 41 -16.98 -8.16 2.22
N GLU A 42 -16.82 -6.94 1.72
CA GLU A 42 -16.98 -6.65 0.28
C GLU A 42 -15.93 -7.41 -0.55
N ARG A 43 -14.68 -7.47 -0.05
CA ARG A 43 -13.60 -8.21 -0.70
C ARG A 43 -13.89 -9.71 -0.72
N GLU A 44 -14.42 -10.27 0.37
CA GLU A 44 -14.80 -11.69 0.45
C GLU A 44 -15.89 -12.02 -0.56
N GLN A 45 -16.97 -11.24 -0.60
CA GLN A 45 -18.06 -11.41 -1.56
C GLN A 45 -17.57 -11.33 -3.01
N VAL A 46 -16.78 -10.33 -3.35
CA VAL A 46 -16.17 -10.19 -4.69
C VAL A 46 -15.25 -11.37 -5.01
N GLY A 47 -14.50 -11.86 -4.02
CA GLY A 47 -13.61 -13.01 -4.17
C GLY A 47 -14.36 -14.32 -4.44
N ILE A 48 -15.49 -14.54 -3.76
CA ILE A 48 -16.38 -15.70 -3.96
C ILE A 48 -17.01 -15.62 -5.37
N CYS A 49 -17.54 -14.45 -5.73
CA CYS A 49 -18.11 -14.23 -7.07
C CYS A 49 -17.08 -14.46 -8.18
N TYR A 50 -15.84 -13.98 -7.98
CA TYR A 50 -14.76 -14.21 -8.95
C TYR A 50 -14.48 -15.70 -9.18
N LYS A 51 -14.48 -16.50 -8.12
CA LYS A 51 -14.24 -17.95 -8.23
C LYS A 51 -15.37 -18.69 -8.94
N ASN A 52 -16.61 -18.28 -8.70
CA ASN A 52 -17.80 -18.98 -9.18
C ASN A 52 -18.24 -18.51 -10.57
N GLU A 53 -18.15 -17.21 -10.84
CA GLU A 53 -18.77 -16.56 -12.01
C GLU A 53 -17.75 -15.80 -12.88
N GLY A 54 -16.50 -15.68 -12.43
CA GLY A 54 -15.43 -15.07 -13.18
C GLY A 54 -15.31 -13.57 -13.01
N GLN A 55 -14.35 -12.96 -13.75
CA GLN A 55 -13.93 -11.59 -13.56
C GLN A 55 -15.03 -10.55 -13.84
N ALA A 56 -15.85 -10.75 -14.87
CA ALA A 56 -16.87 -9.79 -15.27
C ALA A 56 -17.95 -9.65 -14.19
N ALA A 57 -18.46 -10.76 -13.66
CA ALA A 57 -19.46 -10.78 -12.60
C ALA A 57 -18.89 -10.16 -11.31
N ALA A 58 -17.68 -10.55 -10.92
CA ALA A 58 -17.01 -9.98 -9.75
C ALA A 58 -16.79 -8.47 -9.86
N THR A 59 -16.48 -7.96 -11.05
CA THR A 59 -16.33 -6.51 -11.29
C THR A 59 -17.67 -5.81 -11.15
N ALA A 60 -18.74 -6.36 -11.72
CA ALA A 60 -20.10 -5.81 -11.61
C ALA A 60 -20.57 -5.78 -10.16
N LEU A 61 -20.36 -6.87 -9.41
CA LEU A 61 -20.66 -6.93 -7.98
C LEU A 61 -19.87 -5.87 -7.19
N GLY A 62 -18.57 -5.72 -7.45
CA GLY A 62 -17.74 -4.71 -6.81
C GLY A 62 -18.26 -3.29 -7.03
N HIS A 63 -18.69 -2.95 -8.24
CA HIS A 63 -19.33 -1.66 -8.55
C HIS A 63 -20.68 -1.47 -7.84
N GLN A 64 -21.45 -2.53 -7.66
CA GLN A 64 -22.71 -2.50 -6.93
C GLN A 64 -22.50 -2.25 -5.44
N LEU A 65 -21.58 -3.00 -4.81
CA LEU A 65 -21.24 -2.87 -3.40
C LEU A 65 -20.63 -1.50 -3.06
N VAL A 66 -19.76 -0.99 -3.95
CA VAL A 66 -19.12 0.31 -3.78
C VAL A 66 -19.77 1.33 -4.71
N SER A 67 -21.01 1.72 -4.36
CA SER A 67 -21.81 2.71 -5.10
C SER A 67 -22.32 3.83 -4.18
N GLY A 68 -22.90 4.86 -4.75
CA GLY A 68 -23.55 5.95 -4.01
C GLY A 68 -22.65 6.58 -2.94
N GLU A 69 -23.17 6.67 -1.72
CA GLU A 69 -22.45 7.27 -0.58
C GLU A 69 -21.16 6.53 -0.22
N THR A 70 -21.14 5.19 -0.37
CA THR A 70 -19.94 4.39 -0.10
C THR A 70 -18.81 4.80 -1.03
N LYS A 71 -19.06 4.90 -2.35
CA LYS A 71 -18.07 5.38 -3.31
C LYS A 71 -17.61 6.80 -2.97
N THR A 72 -18.55 7.71 -2.67
CA THR A 72 -18.23 9.10 -2.32
C THR A 72 -17.33 9.18 -1.09
N ARG A 73 -17.61 8.43 -0.05
CA ARG A 73 -16.81 8.38 1.19
C ARG A 73 -15.40 7.85 0.94
N ARG A 74 -15.23 6.82 0.09
CA ARG A 74 -13.91 6.30 -0.29
C ARG A 74 -13.09 7.39 -0.99
N ILE A 75 -13.69 8.06 -1.99
CA ILE A 75 -13.03 9.14 -2.74
C ILE A 75 -12.66 10.30 -1.80
N GLN A 76 -13.54 10.72 -0.91
CA GLN A 76 -13.26 11.80 0.06
C GLN A 76 -12.07 11.45 0.98
N GLY A 77 -11.96 10.19 1.44
CA GLY A 77 -10.82 9.74 2.22
C GLY A 77 -9.50 9.88 1.45
N TRP A 78 -9.46 9.46 0.20
CA TRP A 78 -8.27 9.62 -0.65
C TRP A 78 -7.93 11.08 -0.91
N LEU A 79 -8.92 11.90 -1.23
CA LEU A 79 -8.74 13.35 -1.47
C LEU A 79 -8.21 14.08 -0.24
N SER A 80 -8.66 13.70 0.95
CA SER A 80 -8.17 14.26 2.22
C SER A 80 -6.67 14.04 2.41
N LEU A 81 -6.18 12.85 2.07
CA LEU A 81 -4.74 12.55 2.11
C LEU A 81 -3.99 13.32 1.04
N LEU A 82 -4.47 13.30 -0.20
CA LEU A 82 -3.83 13.95 -1.35
C LEU A 82 -3.75 15.47 -1.21
N LYS A 83 -4.70 16.11 -0.53
CA LYS A 83 -4.68 17.54 -0.25
C LYS A 83 -3.43 17.98 0.50
N ASN A 84 -2.96 17.16 1.44
CA ASN A 84 -1.78 17.44 2.24
C ASN A 84 -0.51 16.79 1.65
N ASN A 85 -0.66 15.85 0.74
CA ASN A 85 0.43 15.05 0.16
C ASN A 85 0.20 14.86 -1.34
N PRO A 86 0.41 15.91 -2.16
CA PRO A 86 0.11 15.89 -3.60
C PRO A 86 0.94 14.85 -4.37
N ASP A 87 2.13 14.50 -3.86
CA ASP A 87 3.03 13.53 -4.46
C ASP A 87 2.80 12.09 -3.95
N ALA A 88 1.77 11.87 -3.13
CA ALA A 88 1.46 10.54 -2.60
C ALA A 88 1.27 9.51 -3.72
N LEU A 89 1.67 8.28 -3.45
CA LEU A 89 1.49 7.16 -4.37
C LEU A 89 0.26 6.34 -3.97
N LEU A 90 -0.36 5.68 -4.94
CA LEU A 90 -1.50 4.80 -4.70
C LEU A 90 -1.20 3.39 -5.19
N PHE A 91 -1.49 2.37 -4.36
CA PHE A 91 -1.27 0.98 -4.73
C PHE A 91 -2.35 0.04 -4.20
N CYS A 92 -2.46 -1.13 -4.83
CA CYS A 92 -3.16 -2.30 -4.30
C CYS A 92 -2.22 -3.51 -4.28
N ALA A 93 -2.70 -4.72 -4.06
CA ALA A 93 -1.84 -5.90 -3.93
C ALA A 93 -0.92 -6.15 -5.14
N ARG A 94 -1.45 -6.07 -6.37
CA ARG A 94 -0.74 -6.41 -7.62
C ARG A 94 -0.81 -5.30 -8.68
N GLY A 95 -1.18 -4.08 -8.33
CA GLY A 95 -1.38 -3.01 -9.32
C GLY A 95 -2.51 -3.27 -10.32
N GLY A 96 -3.45 -4.14 -9.98
CA GLY A 96 -4.57 -4.58 -10.82
C GLY A 96 -5.78 -3.64 -10.77
N LEU A 97 -6.99 -4.24 -10.93
CA LEU A 97 -8.24 -3.52 -11.11
C LEU A 97 -8.56 -2.56 -9.96
N ARG A 98 -8.32 -2.95 -8.69
CA ARG A 98 -8.62 -2.11 -7.52
C ARG A 98 -7.92 -0.74 -7.57
N SER A 99 -6.61 -0.71 -7.84
CA SER A 99 -5.88 0.55 -7.96
C SER A 99 -6.20 1.30 -9.25
N LYS A 100 -6.52 0.60 -10.35
CA LYS A 100 -6.98 1.25 -11.59
C LYS A 100 -8.31 1.98 -11.37
N LEU A 101 -9.29 1.34 -10.73
CA LEU A 101 -10.57 1.97 -10.40
C LEU A 101 -10.41 3.15 -9.43
N ALA A 102 -9.57 3.01 -8.40
CA ALA A 102 -9.32 4.10 -7.47
C ALA A 102 -8.73 5.34 -8.18
N THR A 103 -7.73 5.15 -9.06
CA THR A 103 -7.16 6.25 -9.85
C THR A 103 -8.18 6.84 -10.84
N GLN A 104 -9.02 6.02 -11.45
CA GLN A 104 -10.08 6.49 -12.33
C GLN A 104 -11.10 7.36 -11.57
N TRP A 105 -11.57 6.92 -10.42
CA TRP A 105 -12.53 7.69 -9.61
C TRP A 105 -11.94 9.01 -9.10
N LEU A 106 -10.64 9.02 -8.78
CA LEU A 106 -9.94 10.27 -8.45
C LEU A 106 -9.86 11.20 -9.66
N ALA A 107 -9.59 10.68 -10.86
CA ALA A 107 -9.57 11.47 -12.09
C ALA A 107 -10.94 12.04 -12.44
N GLU A 108 -12.02 11.26 -12.26
CA GLU A 108 -13.41 11.72 -12.38
C GLU A 108 -13.74 12.87 -11.40
N ALA A 109 -13.09 12.87 -10.23
CA ALA A 109 -13.19 13.93 -9.22
C ALA A 109 -12.21 15.11 -9.45
N GLY A 110 -11.51 15.16 -10.59
CA GLY A 110 -10.57 16.23 -10.96
C GLY A 110 -9.18 16.13 -10.33
N HIS A 111 -8.80 14.97 -9.78
CA HIS A 111 -7.50 14.76 -9.13
C HIS A 111 -6.72 13.61 -9.78
N THR A 112 -5.42 13.80 -9.92
CA THR A 112 -4.50 12.78 -10.40
C THR A 112 -3.64 12.23 -9.26
N VAL A 113 -3.34 10.94 -9.31
CA VAL A 113 -2.44 10.28 -8.37
C VAL A 113 -1.57 9.28 -9.12
N THR A 114 -0.31 9.18 -8.75
CA THR A 114 0.60 8.21 -9.35
C THR A 114 0.32 6.82 -8.78
N ARG A 115 -0.06 5.89 -9.66
CA ARG A 115 -0.31 4.49 -9.30
C ARG A 115 0.97 3.67 -9.38
N VAL A 116 1.25 2.89 -8.34
CA VAL A 116 2.36 1.93 -8.35
C VAL A 116 1.97 0.71 -9.19
N GLU A 117 2.64 0.54 -10.32
CA GLU A 117 2.54 -0.68 -11.13
C GLU A 117 3.11 -1.88 -10.36
N GLY A 118 2.47 -3.05 -10.48
CA GLY A 118 2.82 -4.21 -9.66
C GLY A 118 2.37 -4.13 -8.19
N GLY A 119 1.96 -2.94 -7.71
CA GLY A 119 1.40 -2.73 -6.38
C GLY A 119 2.34 -3.13 -5.24
N TYR A 120 1.77 -3.62 -4.13
CA TYR A 120 2.52 -4.07 -2.96
C TYR A 120 3.57 -5.13 -3.28
N GLN A 121 3.30 -6.04 -4.22
CA GLN A 121 4.28 -7.07 -4.60
C GLN A 121 5.56 -6.44 -5.17
N GLN A 122 5.42 -5.42 -6.02
CA GLN A 122 6.58 -4.70 -6.58
C GLN A 122 7.34 -3.93 -5.50
N ILE A 123 6.61 -3.28 -4.58
CA ILE A 123 7.22 -2.56 -3.44
C ILE A 123 8.03 -3.56 -2.59
N ARG A 124 7.41 -4.67 -2.21
CA ARG A 124 8.06 -5.72 -1.41
C ARG A 124 9.30 -6.28 -2.10
N GLN A 125 9.23 -6.53 -3.40
CA GLN A 125 10.38 -7.02 -4.17
C GLN A 125 11.55 -6.03 -4.12
N LEU A 126 11.29 -4.74 -4.35
CA LEU A 126 12.32 -3.69 -4.27
C LEU A 126 12.93 -3.59 -2.86
N LEU A 127 12.11 -3.69 -1.82
CA LEU A 127 12.60 -3.68 -0.44
C LEU A 127 13.51 -4.89 -0.17
N VAL A 128 13.10 -6.09 -0.57
CA VAL A 128 13.91 -7.31 -0.41
C VAL A 128 15.23 -7.20 -1.17
N GLU A 129 15.22 -6.66 -2.40
CA GLU A 129 16.43 -6.44 -3.19
C GLU A 129 17.39 -5.42 -2.51
N GLN A 130 16.84 -4.38 -1.88
CA GLN A 130 17.64 -3.40 -1.14
C GLN A 130 18.17 -3.93 0.19
N TYR A 131 17.44 -4.86 0.83
CA TYR A 131 17.88 -5.54 2.06
C TYR A 131 18.79 -6.73 1.79
N ALA A 132 19.09 -7.08 0.54
CA ALA A 132 20.22 -7.96 0.20
C ALA A 132 21.53 -7.21 0.49
N VAL A 133 21.77 -6.97 1.78
CA VAL A 133 22.92 -6.22 2.29
C VAL A 133 24.17 -7.07 2.06
N ASP A 134 25.21 -6.45 1.51
CA ASP A 134 26.53 -7.04 1.50
C ASP A 134 26.91 -7.46 2.94
N PRO A 135 27.15 -8.75 3.22
CA PRO A 135 27.50 -9.22 4.56
C PRO A 135 28.69 -8.46 5.19
N ALA A 136 29.59 -7.92 4.38
CA ALA A 136 30.71 -7.09 4.83
C ALA A 136 30.30 -5.75 5.45
N ARG A 137 29.03 -5.33 5.29
CA ARG A 137 28.48 -4.09 5.86
C ARG A 137 27.58 -4.33 7.08
N LEU A 138 27.45 -5.58 7.53
CA LEU A 138 26.66 -5.94 8.69
C LEU A 138 27.53 -5.85 9.96
N LEU A 139 27.17 -4.96 10.87
CA LEU A 139 27.69 -4.96 12.24
C LEU A 139 26.74 -5.78 13.12
N ILE A 140 27.21 -6.89 13.66
CA ILE A 140 26.42 -7.75 14.54
C ILE A 140 26.75 -7.44 15.99
N LEU A 141 25.78 -6.91 16.74
CA LEU A 141 25.87 -6.75 18.19
C LEU A 141 25.45 -8.07 18.87
N ALA A 142 26.43 -8.77 19.43
CA ALA A 142 26.21 -10.00 20.19
C ALA A 142 26.44 -9.79 21.69
N GLY A 143 25.79 -10.59 22.51
CA GLY A 143 25.92 -10.55 23.97
C GLY A 143 24.73 -11.17 24.68
N SER A 144 24.86 -11.49 25.97
CA SER A 144 23.82 -12.06 26.81
C SER A 144 22.59 -11.12 26.93
N THR A 145 21.45 -11.65 27.34
CA THR A 145 20.27 -10.84 27.65
C THR A 145 20.60 -9.85 28.75
N GLY A 146 20.20 -8.57 28.59
CA GLY A 146 20.40 -7.53 29.60
C GLY A 146 21.74 -6.79 29.54
N VAL A 147 22.65 -7.06 28.58
CA VAL A 147 23.96 -6.37 28.49
C VAL A 147 23.91 -4.98 27.83
N GLY A 148 22.72 -4.42 27.58
CA GLY A 148 22.60 -3.07 27.02
C GLY A 148 22.69 -2.97 25.49
N LYS A 149 22.54 -4.09 24.74
CA LYS A 149 22.59 -4.05 23.27
C LYS A 149 21.64 -3.02 22.64
N THR A 150 20.44 -2.93 23.16
CA THR A 150 19.41 -1.98 22.69
C THR A 150 19.82 -0.53 22.97
N GLU A 151 20.46 -0.26 24.10
CA GLU A 151 20.94 1.09 24.45
C GLU A 151 22.03 1.55 23.49
N VAL A 152 22.95 0.65 23.09
CA VAL A 152 23.99 0.96 22.09
C VAL A 152 23.36 1.28 20.73
N LEU A 153 22.35 0.51 20.30
CA LEU A 153 21.64 0.78 19.05
C LEU A 153 20.90 2.12 19.04
N ILE A 154 20.29 2.51 20.17
CA ILE A 154 19.56 3.78 20.30
C ILE A 154 20.51 4.99 20.29
N GLN A 155 21.76 4.81 20.73
CA GLN A 155 22.76 5.87 20.78
C GLN A 155 23.53 6.05 19.46
N ASP A 156 23.33 5.16 18.47
CA ASP A 156 23.97 5.30 17.16
C ASP A 156 23.26 6.39 16.34
N PRO A 157 23.94 7.52 16.01
CA PRO A 157 23.35 8.61 15.25
C PRO A 157 23.03 8.25 13.77
N ASN A 158 23.41 7.04 13.32
CA ASN A 158 23.18 6.56 11.95
C ASN A 158 22.01 5.54 11.88
N HIS A 159 21.19 5.48 12.91
CA HIS A 159 20.02 4.61 12.97
C HIS A 159 18.74 5.35 12.62
#